data_ba3e6e92092a6e94036f13d5e74e497b
#
_entry.id   ba3e6e92092a6e94036f13d5e74e497b
#
_cell.length_a   1.000
_cell.length_b   1.000
_cell.length_c   1.000
_cell.angle_alpha   90.00
_cell.angle_beta   90.00
_cell.angle_gamma   90.00
#
_symmetry.space_group_name_H-M   'P 1'
#
loop_
_entity.id
_entity.type
_entity.pdbx_description
1 polymer ?
#
loop_
_entity_poly.entity_id
_entity_poly.type
_entity_poly.pdbx_seq_one_letter_code
_entity_poly.pdbx_strand_id
1 'polypeptide(L)'
;MSRGLGDVYKRQVGVLWGKNVVFIFIRDSRYTKEFLDNGDLFSLSFLNEDYRDALNYCGSHSGRGEEDKFAAAGLTKAFRHNIPYPDEANLVFLCRKMAAVPVSEDSFTDSTLMDKWYSDHDMHMMYVGEIVEVTAR
;
A
#
# COMPACT_ATOMS: atom_id res chain seq x y z
N MET A 1 3.91 0.40 1.34
CA MET A 1 4.33 0.28 0.91
C MET A 1 4.99 0.09 0.92
N SER A 2 5.07 -0.03 0.94
CA SER A 2 5.77 -0.12 0.74
C SER A 2 6.39 -0.69 0.22
N ARG A 3 6.58 -1.05 -0.35
CA ARG A 3 7.30 -1.71 -0.92
C ARG A 3 7.96 -1.04 -1.87
N GLY A 4 8.94 -0.81 -1.91
CA GLY A 4 9.77 -0.14 -2.79
C GLY A 4 9.21 0.12 -4.18
N LEU A 5 9.98 -0.02 -5.17
CA LEU A 5 9.51 0.19 -6.52
C LEU A 5 8.41 -0.78 -6.94
N GLY A 6 8.37 -1.95 -6.31
CA GLY A 6 7.29 -2.89 -6.58
C GLY A 6 5.93 -2.33 -6.28
N ASP A 7 5.82 -1.47 -5.27
CA ASP A 7 4.55 -0.85 -4.92
C ASP A 7 4.18 0.29 -5.85
N VAL A 8 5.13 0.90 -6.52
CA VAL A 8 4.85 1.99 -7.47
C VAL A 8 3.91 1.50 -8.56
N TYR A 9 4.09 0.27 -9.01
CA TYR A 9 3.24 -0.32 -10.05
C TYR A 9 1.86 -0.72 -9.52
N LYS A 10 1.68 -0.76 -8.22
CA LYS A 10 0.42 -1.17 -7.57
C LYS A 10 -0.33 0.00 -6.96
N ARG A 11 0.18 1.21 -7.11
CA ARG A 11 -0.45 2.42 -6.61
C ARG A 11 -0.77 3.33 -7.77
N GLN A 12 -1.99 3.74 -7.85
CA GLN A 12 -2.44 4.64 -8.89
C GLN A 12 -3.25 5.75 -8.28
N VAL A 13 -3.15 6.93 -8.86
CA VAL A 13 -3.89 8.12 -8.45
C VAL A 13 -4.85 8.49 -9.56
N GLY A 14 -6.05 8.86 -9.21
CA GLY A 14 -7.04 9.23 -10.20
C GLY A 14 -8.19 10.02 -9.59
N VAL A 15 -9.23 10.14 -10.37
CA VAL A 15 -10.48 10.79 -9.93
C VAL A 15 -11.60 9.78 -10.08
N LEU A 16 -12.32 9.57 -8.99
CA LEU A 16 -13.46 8.66 -8.98
C LEU A 16 -14.48 9.18 -7.97
N TRP A 17 -15.75 9.08 -8.32
CA TRP A 17 -16.85 9.57 -7.48
C TRP A 17 -16.70 11.05 -7.10
N GLY A 18 -16.15 11.85 -8.03
CA GLY A 18 -15.93 13.28 -7.81
C GLY A 18 -14.84 13.63 -6.82
N LYS A 19 -13.94 12.69 -6.51
CA LYS A 19 -12.89 12.87 -5.50
C LYS A 19 -11.54 12.47 -6.07
N ASN A 20 -10.48 13.06 -5.51
CA ASN A 20 -9.12 12.60 -5.77
C ASN A 20 -8.88 11.34 -4.95
N VAL A 21 -8.55 10.26 -5.62
CA VAL A 21 -8.45 8.95 -4.99
C VAL A 21 -7.13 8.28 -5.31
N VAL A 22 -6.78 7.29 -4.49
CA VAL A 22 -5.73 6.32 -4.77
C VAL A 22 -6.36 4.94 -4.93
N PHE A 23 -5.74 4.13 -5.77
CA PHE A 23 -6.08 2.71 -5.92
C PHE A 23 -4.86 1.94 -5.49
N ILE A 24 -5.01 1.05 -4.51
CA ILE A 24 -3.92 0.17 -4.08
C ILE A 24 -4.39 -1.26 -4.14
N PHE A 25 -3.44 -2.16 -4.47
CA PHE A 25 -3.70 -3.58 -4.64
C PHE A 25 -2.85 -4.35 -3.65
N ILE A 26 -3.49 -5.03 -2.72
CA ILE A 26 -2.78 -5.76 -1.66
C ILE A 26 -3.19 -7.23 -1.74
N ARG A 27 -2.20 -8.12 -1.76
CA ARG A 27 -2.47 -9.55 -1.76
C ARG A 27 -3.07 -9.97 -0.43
N ASP A 28 -3.96 -10.95 -0.47
CA ASP A 28 -4.69 -11.42 0.71
C ASP A 28 -3.75 -11.92 1.81
N SER A 29 -2.58 -12.46 1.44
CA SER A 29 -1.60 -12.96 2.39
C SER A 29 -0.80 -11.88 3.12
N ARG A 30 -0.85 -10.63 2.65
CA ARG A 30 -0.03 -9.56 3.24
C ARG A 30 -0.58 -9.11 4.57
N TYR A 31 0.31 -8.91 5.54
CA TYR A 31 -0.05 -8.42 6.87
C TYR A 31 -0.71 -7.03 6.81
N THR A 32 -0.28 -6.21 5.87
CA THR A 32 -0.85 -4.87 5.63
C THR A 32 -2.36 -4.92 5.42
N LYS A 33 -2.87 -6.00 4.81
CA LYS A 33 -4.31 -6.15 4.56
C LYS A 33 -5.10 -6.17 5.86
N GLU A 34 -4.57 -6.77 6.92
CA GLU A 34 -5.25 -6.80 8.21
C GLU A 34 -5.48 -5.39 8.77
N PHE A 35 -4.49 -4.50 8.61
CA PHE A 35 -4.64 -3.11 9.04
C PHE A 35 -5.65 -2.35 8.18
N LEU A 36 -5.62 -2.59 6.87
CA LEU A 36 -6.56 -1.93 5.95
C LEU A 36 -7.99 -2.39 6.18
N ASP A 37 -8.19 -3.66 6.49
CA ASP A 37 -9.54 -4.19 6.72
C ASP A 37 -10.12 -3.69 8.04
N ASN A 38 -9.27 -3.41 9.03
CA ASN A 38 -9.70 -3.02 10.37
C ASN A 38 -9.67 -1.52 10.62
N GLY A 39 -9.13 -0.72 9.70
CA GLY A 39 -9.01 0.72 9.86
C GLY A 39 -9.64 1.48 8.71
N ASP A 40 -9.91 2.77 8.94
CA ASP A 40 -10.49 3.64 7.92
C ASP A 40 -9.45 4.52 7.24
N LEU A 41 -8.32 4.75 7.89
CA LEU A 41 -7.27 5.63 7.40
C LEU A 41 -6.00 4.84 7.11
N PHE A 42 -5.31 5.24 6.07
CA PHE A 42 -3.99 4.71 5.75
C PHE A 42 -3.15 5.79 5.08
N SER A 43 -1.85 5.57 5.03
CA SER A 43 -0.94 6.51 4.38
C SER A 43 -0.24 5.84 3.20
N LEU A 44 0.04 6.63 2.17
CA LEU A 44 0.96 6.27 1.09
C LEU A 44 2.14 7.23 1.15
N SER A 45 3.34 6.67 1.19
CA SER A 45 4.56 7.44 1.33
C SER A 45 5.45 7.27 0.11
N PHE A 46 6.03 8.36 -0.34
CA PHE A 46 6.91 8.38 -1.49
C PHE A 46 8.27 8.88 -1.02
N LEU A 47 9.29 8.03 -1.17
CA LEU A 47 10.66 8.33 -0.77
C LEU A 47 11.52 8.40 -2.03
N ASN A 48 12.65 9.11 -1.94
CA ASN A 48 13.57 9.18 -3.07
C ASN A 48 14.41 7.90 -3.18
N GLU A 49 15.23 7.82 -4.22
CA GLU A 49 16.03 6.61 -4.50
C GLU A 49 17.05 6.27 -3.43
N ASP A 50 17.46 7.25 -2.61
CA ASP A 50 18.42 7.00 -1.53
C ASP A 50 17.87 6.00 -0.51
N TYR A 51 16.56 5.85 -0.46
CA TYR A 51 15.88 4.93 0.45
C TYR A 51 15.41 3.64 -0.22
N ARG A 52 15.94 3.33 -1.41
CA ARG A 52 15.54 2.11 -2.14
C ARG A 52 15.74 0.84 -1.32
N ASP A 53 16.88 0.72 -0.64
CA ASP A 53 17.17 -0.46 0.17
C ASP A 53 16.19 -0.60 1.33
N ALA A 54 15.84 0.52 1.97
CA ALA A 54 14.84 0.53 3.03
C ALA A 54 13.47 0.11 2.51
N LEU A 55 13.07 0.60 1.34
CA LEU A 55 11.80 0.24 0.72
C LEU A 55 11.78 -1.24 0.32
N ASN A 56 12.88 -1.75 -0.22
CA ASN A 56 12.98 -3.17 -0.56
C ASN A 56 12.89 -4.04 0.68
N TYR A 57 13.50 -3.63 1.79
CA TYR A 57 13.37 -4.34 3.05
C TYR A 57 11.91 -4.39 3.49
N CYS A 58 11.22 -3.25 3.48
CA CYS A 58 9.82 -3.19 3.88
C CYS A 58 8.92 -4.05 2.96
N GLY A 59 9.26 -4.12 1.68
CA GLY A 59 8.49 -4.91 0.72
C GLY A 59 8.75 -6.41 0.80
N SER A 60 9.92 -6.82 1.27
CA SER A 60 10.30 -8.22 1.34
C SER A 60 10.08 -8.86 2.71
N HIS A 61 9.85 -8.05 3.75
CA HIS A 61 9.64 -8.54 5.11
C HIS A 61 8.20 -8.27 5.54
N SER A 62 7.59 -9.26 6.18
CA SER A 62 6.28 -9.08 6.78
C SER A 62 6.40 -8.33 8.11
N GLY A 63 5.46 -7.43 8.40
CA GLY A 63 5.34 -6.85 9.74
C GLY A 63 4.91 -7.85 10.80
N ARG A 64 4.42 -8.99 10.37
CA ARG A 64 4.04 -10.09 11.28
C ARG A 64 5.31 -10.70 11.84
N GLY A 65 5.49 -10.62 13.15
CA GLY A 65 6.69 -11.08 13.81
C GLY A 65 7.82 -10.06 13.93
N GLU A 66 7.66 -8.87 13.36
CA GLU A 66 8.58 -7.76 13.56
C GLU A 66 7.83 -6.60 14.21
N GLU A 67 8.31 -6.14 15.35
CA GLU A 67 7.62 -5.06 16.08
C GLU A 67 7.76 -3.71 15.40
N ASP A 68 8.94 -3.42 14.84
CA ASP A 68 9.20 -2.14 14.20
C ASP A 68 9.97 -2.34 12.91
N LYS A 69 9.23 -2.51 11.84
CA LYS A 69 9.76 -2.71 10.50
C LYS A 69 10.48 -1.47 9.98
N PHE A 70 10.02 -0.27 10.37
CA PHE A 70 10.66 0.98 9.97
C PHE A 70 12.05 1.09 10.58
N ALA A 71 12.18 0.83 11.89
CA ALA A 71 13.47 0.88 12.54
C ALA A 71 14.44 -0.13 11.94
N ALA A 72 13.96 -1.35 11.68
CA ALA A 72 14.78 -2.40 11.06
C ALA A 72 15.27 -2.00 9.66
N ALA A 73 14.49 -1.22 8.93
CA ALA A 73 14.85 -0.71 7.61
C ALA A 73 15.67 0.57 7.66
N GLY A 74 15.94 1.13 8.84
CA GLY A 74 16.66 2.39 8.99
C GLY A 74 15.79 3.63 8.77
N LEU A 75 14.48 3.48 8.91
CA LEU A 75 13.53 4.59 8.78
C LEU A 75 13.02 5.03 10.14
N THR A 76 12.64 6.29 10.24
CA THR A 76 12.08 6.88 11.46
C THR A 76 10.56 6.94 11.34
N LYS A 77 9.87 6.40 12.33
CA LYS A 77 8.41 6.41 12.35
C LYS A 77 7.89 7.77 12.78
N ALA A 78 7.03 8.35 11.98
CA ALA A 78 6.28 9.55 12.33
C ALA A 78 4.79 9.24 12.26
N PHE A 79 3.95 10.10 12.79
CA PHE A 79 2.51 9.86 12.88
C PHE A 79 1.72 11.08 12.43
N ARG A 80 0.62 10.84 11.74
CA ARG A 80 -0.37 11.85 11.38
C ARG A 80 -1.74 11.25 11.64
N HIS A 81 -2.53 11.87 12.49
CA HIS A 81 -3.83 11.33 12.93
C HIS A 81 -3.73 9.88 13.40
N ASN A 82 -2.66 9.55 14.13
CA ASN A 82 -2.33 8.22 14.62
C ASN A 82 -1.98 7.19 13.53
N ILE A 83 -1.75 7.64 12.30
CA ILE A 83 -1.33 6.78 11.20
C ILE A 83 0.18 6.91 11.02
N PRO A 84 0.93 5.80 11.07
CA PRO A 84 2.38 5.83 10.93
C PRO A 84 2.81 6.02 9.49
N TYR A 85 3.91 6.73 9.30
CA TYR A 85 4.58 6.87 8.01
C TYR A 85 6.07 7.11 8.26
N PRO A 86 6.95 6.86 7.28
CA PRO A 86 8.37 7.16 7.45
C PRO A 86 8.60 8.66 7.35
N ASP A 87 9.29 9.22 8.35
CA ASP A 87 9.60 10.65 8.41
C ASP A 87 10.46 11.10 7.21
N GLU A 88 11.22 10.18 6.64
CA GLU A 88 12.07 10.43 5.48
C GLU A 88 11.30 10.60 4.17
N ALA A 89 10.01 10.39 4.17
CA ALA A 89 9.19 10.51 2.96
C ALA A 89 9.18 11.93 2.41
N ASN A 90 9.32 12.07 1.11
CA ASN A 90 9.20 13.35 0.43
C ASN A 90 7.76 13.80 0.29
N LEU A 91 6.86 12.85 0.18
CA LEU A 91 5.44 13.09 -0.05
C LEU A 91 4.67 12.00 0.70
N VAL A 92 3.66 12.40 1.43
CA VAL A 92 2.77 11.49 2.13
C VAL A 92 1.33 11.87 1.81
N PHE A 93 0.57 10.89 1.33
CA PHE A 93 -0.88 11.02 1.19
C PHE A 93 -1.52 10.34 2.38
N LEU A 94 -2.35 11.07 3.10
CA LEU A 94 -3.25 10.47 4.08
C LEU A 94 -4.57 10.20 3.39
N CYS A 95 -5.03 8.95 3.47
CA CYS A 95 -6.18 8.50 2.70
C CYS A 95 -7.24 7.90 3.62
N ARG A 96 -8.50 8.13 3.23
CA ARG A 96 -9.65 7.51 3.89
C ARG A 96 -10.18 6.41 2.99
N LYS A 97 -10.24 5.19 3.53
CA LYS A 97 -10.75 4.04 2.78
C LYS A 97 -12.22 4.27 2.44
N MET A 98 -12.57 4.12 1.18
CA MET A 98 -13.94 4.27 0.70
C MET A 98 -14.53 2.96 0.19
N ALA A 99 -13.70 2.07 -0.35
CA ALA A 99 -14.17 0.82 -0.91
C ALA A 99 -13.06 -0.22 -0.88
N ALA A 100 -13.47 -1.47 -0.79
CA ALA A 100 -12.60 -2.63 -0.93
C ALA A 100 -13.27 -3.57 -1.93
N VAL A 101 -12.58 -3.86 -3.03
CA VAL A 101 -13.12 -4.66 -4.13
C VAL A 101 -12.20 -5.84 -4.37
N PRO A 102 -12.68 -7.07 -4.18
CA PRO A 102 -11.83 -8.23 -4.43
C PRO A 102 -11.59 -8.44 -5.91
N VAL A 103 -10.34 -8.74 -6.26
CA VAL A 103 -10.02 -9.28 -7.58
C VAL A 103 -10.18 -10.79 -7.46
N SER A 104 -11.14 -11.35 -8.16
CA SER A 104 -11.46 -12.77 -8.10
C SER A 104 -11.19 -13.45 -9.43
N GLU A 105 -11.21 -14.77 -9.43
CA GLU A 105 -11.04 -15.56 -10.65
C GLU A 105 -12.05 -15.13 -11.73
N ASP A 106 -13.25 -14.80 -11.32
CA ASP A 106 -14.32 -14.38 -12.22
C ASP A 106 -14.14 -12.97 -12.78
N SER A 107 -13.18 -12.21 -12.25
CA SER A 107 -12.92 -10.83 -12.70
C SER A 107 -12.24 -10.78 -14.08
N PHE A 108 -11.64 -11.89 -14.53
CA PHE A 108 -10.79 -11.88 -15.71
C PHE A 108 -11.56 -12.25 -16.96
N THR A 109 -11.43 -11.43 -17.98
CA THR A 109 -11.83 -11.78 -19.36
C THR A 109 -10.69 -12.48 -20.10
N ASP A 110 -9.46 -12.30 -19.60
CA ASP A 110 -8.26 -12.98 -20.11
C ASP A 110 -7.80 -13.99 -19.05
N SER A 111 -8.07 -15.26 -19.29
CA SER A 111 -7.77 -16.33 -18.33
C SER A 111 -6.27 -16.55 -18.11
N THR A 112 -5.42 -16.08 -19.03
CA THR A 112 -3.96 -16.23 -18.87
C THR A 112 -3.44 -15.44 -17.69
N LEU A 113 -4.14 -14.39 -17.25
CA LEU A 113 -3.75 -13.58 -16.10
C LEU A 113 -3.83 -14.37 -14.81
N MET A 114 -4.83 -15.23 -14.65
CA MET A 114 -4.92 -16.12 -13.50
C MET A 114 -3.71 -17.03 -13.42
N ASP A 115 -3.37 -17.68 -14.52
CA ASP A 115 -2.26 -18.63 -14.54
C ASP A 115 -0.91 -17.93 -14.30
N LYS A 116 -0.74 -16.75 -14.85
CA LYS A 116 0.52 -16.01 -14.77
C LYS A 116 0.74 -15.35 -13.40
N TRP A 117 -0.29 -14.72 -12.83
CA TRP A 117 -0.15 -13.86 -11.67
C TRP A 117 -0.72 -14.45 -10.39
N TYR A 118 -1.63 -15.43 -10.49
CA TYR A 118 -2.36 -15.96 -9.34
C TYR A 118 -2.34 -17.50 -9.29
N SER A 119 -1.24 -18.09 -9.78
CA SER A 119 -1.11 -19.56 -9.75
C SER A 119 -1.14 -20.14 -8.34
N ASP A 120 -0.79 -19.34 -7.35
CA ASP A 120 -0.83 -19.70 -5.93
C ASP A 120 -2.18 -19.38 -5.28
N HIS A 121 -3.13 -18.83 -6.02
CA HIS A 121 -4.43 -18.38 -5.54
C HIS A 121 -4.37 -17.29 -4.46
N ASP A 122 -3.24 -16.61 -4.30
CA ASP A 122 -3.10 -15.47 -3.41
C ASP A 122 -3.56 -14.21 -4.15
N MET A 123 -4.85 -13.92 -4.04
CA MET A 123 -5.49 -12.86 -4.81
C MET A 123 -5.19 -11.48 -4.23
N HIS A 124 -5.46 -10.45 -5.05
CA HIS A 124 -5.39 -9.07 -4.58
C HIS A 124 -6.77 -8.57 -4.15
N MET A 125 -6.76 -7.68 -3.17
CA MET A 125 -7.89 -6.80 -2.87
C MET A 125 -7.52 -5.42 -3.36
N MET A 126 -8.42 -4.77 -4.11
CA MET A 126 -8.26 -3.38 -4.51
C MET A 126 -8.94 -2.49 -3.47
N TYR A 127 -8.18 -1.55 -2.92
CA TYR A 127 -8.73 -0.55 -2.01
C TYR A 127 -8.77 0.79 -2.72
N VAL A 128 -9.89 1.49 -2.59
CA VAL A 128 -10.04 2.84 -3.09
C VAL A 128 -10.07 3.77 -1.88
N GLY A 129 -9.17 4.73 -1.84
CA GLY A 129 -9.08 5.69 -0.75
C GLY A 129 -9.14 7.11 -1.26
N GLU A 130 -9.91 7.94 -0.57
CA GLU A 130 -9.92 9.37 -0.82
C GLU A 130 -8.65 10.00 -0.25
N ILE A 131 -7.97 10.84 -1.04
CA ILE A 131 -6.83 11.62 -0.54
C ILE A 131 -7.41 12.76 0.28
N VAL A 132 -7.25 12.71 1.60
CA VAL A 132 -7.80 13.73 2.50
C VAL A 132 -6.77 14.74 2.94
N GLU A 133 -5.50 14.39 2.90
CA GLU A 133 -4.41 15.28 3.27
C GLU A 133 -3.16 14.91 2.49
N VAL A 134 -2.40 15.92 2.08
CA VAL A 134 -1.11 15.73 1.42
C VAL A 134 -0.07 16.52 2.20
N THR A 135 1.01 15.83 2.57
CA THR A 135 2.15 16.46 3.24
C THR A 135 3.37 16.30 2.35
N ALA A 136 4.02 17.41 2.04
CA ALA A 136 5.25 17.43 1.24
C ALA A 136 6.38 17.98 2.09
N ARG A 137 7.57 17.44 1.83
CA ARG A 137 8.77 17.82 2.55
C ARG A 137 9.49 18.95 1.84
#